data_2c65a6fa196330a2c64dbe16fd1e5e32
#
_entry.id   2c65a6fa196330a2c64dbe16fd1e5e32
#
_cell.length_a   1.000
_cell.length_b   1.000
_cell.length_c   1.000
_cell.angle_alpha   90.00
_cell.angle_beta   90.00
_cell.angle_gamma   90.00
#
_symmetry.space_group_name_H-M   'P 1'
#
loop_
_entity.id
_entity.type
_entity.pdbx_description
1 polymer ?
#
loop_
_entity_poly.entity_id
_entity_poly.type
_entity_poly.pdbx_seq_one_letter_code
_entity_poly.pdbx_strand_id
1 'polypeptide(L)'
;MGNAGKREWEKVKRLLVFLLALTLLTVAAGERPGTVYGAERRTVRVGFFPMDGYHEIRADGSLTGMDVEYLEALCDYVSWNVEYVECGSWDDALDMLRERKIDLVGSAQYSKERAEMYQYASLASGYTFGAIAVSGGSALAYEDFTAMEDTTFGVVDSYIRKEEFYEYMADHGILAPSVREYEDTAALQDALDAGEIDALVHSLTEIQEGQRVVRRFAPMPFYYITYRGNDDLMRELNQGIADVKMHRPELENELMVKYYDSRLDQTILLTNEEKQYIAARGRLTVGYLDEYYPFSYESEGEYCGLTRQVLEEVSVSTGIFFEYVKLEDMEEAK
;
A
#
# COMPACT_ATOMS: atom_id res chain seq x y z
N MET A 1 -4.37 -17.11 76.62
CA MET A 1 -4.21 -17.72 75.25
C MET A 1 -2.73 -17.88 74.97
N GLY A 2 -2.28 -19.11 74.98
CA GLY A 2 -0.85 -19.45 75.16
C GLY A 2 -0.01 -19.26 73.88
N ASN A 3 1.28 -19.16 74.10
CA ASN A 3 2.35 -19.03 73.10
C ASN A 3 2.33 -20.07 71.92
N ALA A 4 1.61 -21.14 72.07
CA ALA A 4 1.42 -22.19 71.05
C ALA A 4 0.49 -21.71 69.92
N GLY A 5 -0.59 -20.97 70.21
CA GLY A 5 -1.53 -20.50 69.19
C GLY A 5 -0.95 -19.36 68.30
N LYS A 6 -0.03 -18.55 68.86
CA LYS A 6 0.68 -17.55 68.06
C LYS A 6 1.66 -18.17 67.05
N ARG A 7 2.33 -19.25 67.44
CA ARG A 7 3.26 -19.96 66.54
C ARG A 7 2.53 -20.66 65.37
N GLU A 8 1.40 -21.26 65.64
CA GLU A 8 0.58 -21.89 64.56
C GLU A 8 -0.03 -20.84 63.63
N TRP A 9 -0.48 -19.70 64.17
CA TRP A 9 -0.99 -18.60 63.35
C TRP A 9 0.09 -17.99 62.42
N GLU A 10 1.33 -17.87 62.89
CA GLU A 10 2.45 -17.41 62.08
C GLU A 10 2.85 -18.40 60.99
N LYS A 11 2.72 -19.70 61.23
CA LYS A 11 2.93 -20.75 60.18
C LYS A 11 1.84 -20.68 59.12
N VAL A 12 0.58 -20.50 59.49
CA VAL A 12 -0.55 -20.34 58.55
C VAL A 12 -0.40 -19.10 57.69
N LYS A 13 0.02 -17.97 58.30
CA LYS A 13 0.31 -16.73 57.54
C LYS A 13 1.43 -16.92 56.52
N ARG A 14 2.53 -17.59 56.91
CA ARG A 14 3.63 -17.86 55.96
C ARG A 14 3.20 -18.77 54.85
N LEU A 15 2.37 -19.77 55.12
CA LEU A 15 1.83 -20.67 54.12
C LEU A 15 0.89 -19.96 53.14
N LEU A 16 0.04 -19.07 53.67
CA LEU A 16 -0.84 -18.21 52.84
C LEU A 16 -0.07 -17.23 51.95
N VAL A 17 0.98 -16.62 52.48
CA VAL A 17 1.85 -15.71 51.69
C VAL A 17 2.62 -16.49 50.63
N PHE A 18 3.06 -17.73 50.94
CA PHE A 18 3.74 -18.58 49.98
C PHE A 18 2.79 -19.08 48.86
N LEU A 19 1.55 -19.44 49.19
CA LEU A 19 0.51 -19.78 48.24
C LEU A 19 0.10 -18.55 47.37
N LEU A 20 0.00 -17.36 47.94
CA LEU A 20 -0.29 -16.11 47.22
C LEU A 20 0.88 -15.75 46.29
N ALA A 21 2.12 -15.94 46.71
CA ALA A 21 3.30 -15.72 45.89
C ALA A 21 3.39 -16.77 44.75
N LEU A 22 2.97 -18.00 44.98
CA LEU A 22 2.95 -19.06 43.96
C LEU A 22 1.86 -18.77 42.91
N THR A 23 0.69 -18.28 43.32
CA THR A 23 -0.38 -17.89 42.38
C THR A 23 -0.01 -16.64 41.61
N LEU A 24 0.72 -15.65 42.20
CA LEU A 24 1.26 -14.50 41.52
C LEU A 24 2.37 -14.87 40.51
N LEU A 25 3.19 -15.89 40.81
CA LEU A 25 4.19 -16.38 39.87
C LEU A 25 3.56 -17.13 38.66
N THR A 26 2.41 -17.78 38.85
CA THR A 26 1.69 -18.43 37.73
C THR A 26 0.92 -17.43 36.88
N VAL A 27 0.50 -16.27 37.42
CA VAL A 27 -0.14 -15.19 36.66
C VAL A 27 0.89 -14.29 35.96
N ALA A 28 2.13 -14.19 36.51
CA ALA A 28 3.23 -13.46 35.87
C ALA A 28 3.95 -14.26 34.77
N ALA A 29 3.66 -15.56 34.63
CA ALA A 29 3.91 -16.32 33.39
C ALA A 29 2.81 -15.96 32.39
N GLY A 30 2.68 -14.66 32.10
CA GLY A 30 1.80 -14.14 31.07
C GLY A 30 2.01 -14.95 29.80
N GLU A 31 0.91 -15.44 29.24
CA GLU A 31 0.86 -16.07 27.95
C GLU A 31 1.65 -15.20 26.98
N ARG A 32 2.88 -15.59 26.71
CA ARG A 32 3.53 -15.18 25.47
C ARG A 32 2.58 -15.67 24.39
N PRO A 33 2.18 -14.81 23.42
CA PRO A 33 1.40 -15.30 22.30
C PRO A 33 2.12 -16.55 21.81
N GLY A 34 1.44 -17.69 21.90
CA GLY A 34 2.05 -18.98 21.73
C GLY A 34 2.71 -19.02 20.37
N THR A 35 4.04 -19.12 20.37
CA THR A 35 4.73 -19.72 19.24
C THR A 35 4.10 -21.08 19.08
N VAL A 36 3.26 -21.24 18.05
CA VAL A 36 2.68 -22.52 17.66
C VAL A 36 3.87 -23.38 17.22
N TYR A 37 4.50 -24.06 18.19
CA TYR A 37 5.54 -25.03 17.94
C TYR A 37 4.87 -26.23 17.27
N GLY A 38 5.03 -26.37 15.94
CA GLY A 38 4.66 -27.56 15.23
C GLY A 38 3.57 -27.45 14.17
N ALA A 39 3.00 -26.29 13.90
CA ALA A 39 2.21 -26.13 12.67
C ALA A 39 3.20 -26.06 11.48
N GLU A 40 3.06 -27.01 10.56
CA GLU A 40 3.78 -27.01 9.30
C GLU A 40 3.49 -25.65 8.60
N ARG A 41 4.55 -24.87 8.33
CA ARG A 41 4.36 -23.57 7.66
C ARG A 41 3.82 -23.82 6.26
N ARG A 42 2.76 -23.09 5.91
CA ARG A 42 2.23 -23.15 4.55
C ARG A 42 3.23 -22.54 3.56
N THR A 43 3.62 -23.28 2.55
CA THR A 43 4.36 -22.69 1.43
C THR A 43 3.40 -21.87 0.57
N VAL A 44 3.75 -20.61 0.34
CA VAL A 44 3.03 -19.67 -0.52
C VAL A 44 3.95 -19.21 -1.63
N ARG A 45 3.60 -19.57 -2.86
CA ARG A 45 4.35 -19.20 -4.06
C ARG A 45 3.90 -17.81 -4.52
N VAL A 46 4.81 -16.85 -4.51
CA VAL A 46 4.55 -15.45 -4.86
C VAL A 46 5.21 -15.13 -6.19
N GLY A 47 4.47 -14.52 -7.11
CA GLY A 47 5.03 -14.07 -8.37
C GLY A 47 6.04 -12.95 -8.16
N PHE A 48 7.26 -13.14 -8.65
CA PHE A 48 8.33 -12.16 -8.65
C PHE A 48 8.61 -11.74 -10.09
N PHE A 49 8.37 -10.48 -10.42
CA PHE A 49 8.51 -9.91 -11.75
C PHE A 49 9.34 -8.63 -11.70
N PRO A 50 10.09 -8.29 -12.76
CA PRO A 50 10.91 -7.08 -12.77
C PRO A 50 10.05 -5.84 -12.61
N MET A 51 10.27 -5.09 -11.52
CA MET A 51 9.57 -3.85 -11.21
C MET A 51 10.38 -3.06 -10.19
N ASP A 52 10.98 -1.98 -10.63
CA ASP A 52 11.89 -1.16 -9.83
C ASP A 52 11.26 -0.68 -8.52
N GLY A 53 11.97 -0.87 -7.42
CA GLY A 53 11.50 -0.54 -6.08
C GLY A 53 10.49 -1.53 -5.51
N TYR A 54 9.78 -2.30 -6.35
CA TYR A 54 8.79 -3.28 -5.90
C TYR A 54 9.40 -4.68 -5.76
N HIS A 55 10.08 -5.14 -6.83
CA HIS A 55 10.83 -6.38 -6.87
C HIS A 55 12.23 -6.15 -7.44
N GLU A 56 13.24 -6.32 -6.65
CA GLU A 56 14.64 -6.10 -7.03
C GLU A 56 15.52 -7.26 -6.58
N ILE A 57 16.61 -7.48 -7.31
CA ILE A 57 17.65 -8.46 -6.97
C ILE A 57 18.93 -7.68 -6.61
N ARG A 58 19.40 -7.85 -5.39
CA ARG A 58 20.67 -7.25 -4.95
C ARG A 58 21.86 -7.90 -5.62
N ALA A 59 23.00 -7.25 -5.57
CA ALA A 59 24.25 -7.75 -6.16
C ALA A 59 24.71 -9.11 -5.60
N ASP A 60 24.29 -9.47 -4.39
CA ASP A 60 24.54 -10.76 -3.76
C ASP A 60 23.53 -11.85 -4.13
N GLY A 61 22.56 -11.52 -4.98
CA GLY A 61 21.48 -12.40 -5.42
C GLY A 61 20.28 -12.49 -4.46
N SER A 62 20.30 -11.74 -3.34
CA SER A 62 19.14 -11.69 -2.45
C SER A 62 18.03 -10.82 -3.04
N LEU A 63 16.77 -11.21 -2.77
CA LEU A 63 15.60 -10.45 -3.19
C LEU A 63 15.36 -9.29 -2.25
N THR A 64 14.86 -8.20 -2.79
CA THR A 64 14.49 -6.99 -2.05
C THR A 64 13.35 -6.27 -2.78
N GLY A 65 12.88 -5.19 -2.22
CA GLY A 65 11.80 -4.37 -2.78
C GLY A 65 10.65 -4.23 -1.80
N MET A 66 9.74 -3.34 -2.14
CA MET A 66 8.60 -3.02 -1.28
C MET A 66 7.76 -4.26 -0.95
N ASP A 67 7.48 -5.12 -1.94
CA ASP A 67 6.69 -6.34 -1.77
C ASP A 67 7.39 -7.36 -0.87
N VAL A 68 8.70 -7.55 -1.11
CA VAL A 68 9.50 -8.51 -0.34
C VAL A 68 9.50 -8.15 1.14
N GLU A 69 9.77 -6.89 1.47
CA GLU A 69 9.82 -6.44 2.87
C GLU A 69 8.44 -6.38 3.51
N TYR A 70 7.39 -6.09 2.73
CA TYR A 70 6.02 -6.14 3.25
C TYR A 70 5.60 -7.59 3.59
N LEU A 71 5.89 -8.55 2.71
CA LEU A 71 5.61 -9.96 2.97
C LEU A 71 6.48 -10.55 4.09
N GLU A 72 7.73 -10.10 4.24
CA GLU A 72 8.55 -10.46 5.41
C GLU A 72 7.86 -10.00 6.71
N ALA A 73 7.40 -8.76 6.79
CA ALA A 73 6.68 -8.24 7.94
C ALA A 73 5.34 -8.96 8.17
N LEU A 74 4.63 -9.33 7.11
CA LEU A 74 3.38 -10.08 7.19
C LEU A 74 3.62 -11.50 7.75
N CYS A 75 4.75 -12.13 7.42
CA CYS A 75 5.13 -13.44 7.93
C CYS A 75 5.40 -13.49 9.44
N ASP A 76 5.54 -12.34 10.11
CA ASP A 76 5.57 -12.29 11.58
C ASP A 76 4.19 -12.62 12.20
N TYR A 77 3.12 -12.49 11.44
CA TYR A 77 1.73 -12.69 11.89
C TYR A 77 1.07 -13.93 11.30
N VAL A 78 1.59 -14.49 10.20
CA VAL A 78 1.06 -15.70 9.56
C VAL A 78 2.12 -16.80 9.51
N SER A 79 1.69 -18.07 9.52
CA SER A 79 2.61 -19.22 9.46
C SER A 79 2.94 -19.58 8.01
N TRP A 80 3.59 -18.67 7.28
CA TRP A 80 3.97 -18.89 5.89
C TRP A 80 5.46 -19.11 5.71
N ASN A 81 5.78 -19.85 4.64
CA ASN A 81 7.08 -19.92 4.00
C ASN A 81 6.89 -19.36 2.58
N VAL A 82 7.35 -18.14 2.34
CA VAL A 82 7.22 -17.47 1.04
C VAL A 82 8.29 -18.03 0.10
N GLU A 83 7.86 -18.49 -1.07
CA GLU A 83 8.71 -18.90 -2.18
C GLU A 83 8.43 -17.98 -3.38
N TYR A 84 9.41 -17.16 -3.74
CA TYR A 84 9.30 -16.32 -4.92
C TYR A 84 9.53 -17.13 -6.19
N VAL A 85 8.62 -16.98 -7.16
CA VAL A 85 8.67 -17.62 -8.47
C VAL A 85 8.88 -16.54 -9.51
N GLU A 86 9.98 -16.62 -10.23
CA GLU A 86 10.33 -15.65 -11.27
C GLU A 86 9.28 -15.67 -12.41
N CYS A 87 8.80 -14.49 -12.76
CA CYS A 87 7.88 -14.21 -13.86
C CYS A 87 8.54 -13.18 -14.78
N GLY A 88 8.31 -13.28 -16.08
CA GLY A 88 8.91 -12.35 -17.04
C GLY A 88 8.35 -10.94 -16.96
N SER A 89 7.08 -10.83 -16.56
CA SER A 89 6.34 -9.57 -16.42
C SER A 89 5.22 -9.73 -15.40
N TRP A 90 4.54 -8.62 -15.07
CA TRP A 90 3.33 -8.65 -14.25
C TRP A 90 2.20 -9.44 -14.93
N ASP A 91 2.05 -9.32 -16.25
CA ASP A 91 1.06 -10.08 -17.00
C ASP A 91 1.37 -11.59 -17.02
N ASP A 92 2.64 -11.97 -17.14
CA ASP A 92 3.05 -13.38 -16.95
C ASP A 92 2.70 -13.89 -15.55
N ALA A 93 2.88 -13.06 -14.51
CA ALA A 93 2.50 -13.42 -13.15
C ALA A 93 0.98 -13.64 -13.04
N LEU A 94 0.14 -12.83 -13.70
CA LEU A 94 -1.30 -13.03 -13.75
C LEU A 94 -1.68 -14.34 -14.45
N ASP A 95 -1.01 -14.67 -15.56
CA ASP A 95 -1.23 -15.93 -16.26
C ASP A 95 -0.82 -17.13 -15.39
N MET A 96 0.34 -17.06 -14.74
CA MET A 96 0.78 -18.09 -13.81
C MET A 96 -0.14 -18.25 -12.61
N LEU A 97 -0.74 -17.15 -12.12
CA LEU A 97 -1.73 -17.18 -11.05
C LEU A 97 -3.01 -17.90 -11.52
N ARG A 98 -3.49 -17.60 -12.72
CA ARG A 98 -4.65 -18.25 -13.34
C ARG A 98 -4.42 -19.75 -13.54
N GLU A 99 -3.21 -20.14 -13.91
CA GLU A 99 -2.81 -21.53 -14.08
C GLU A 99 -2.47 -22.23 -12.75
N ARG A 100 -2.55 -21.53 -11.63
CA ARG A 100 -2.21 -22.02 -10.27
C ARG A 100 -0.77 -22.47 -10.12
N LYS A 101 0.14 -21.94 -10.93
CA LYS A 101 1.59 -22.14 -10.81
C LYS A 101 2.15 -21.34 -9.64
N ILE A 102 1.53 -20.21 -9.33
CA ILE A 102 1.76 -19.37 -8.15
C ILE A 102 0.45 -19.18 -7.39
N ASP A 103 0.55 -18.71 -6.14
CA ASP A 103 -0.57 -18.60 -5.23
C ASP A 103 -0.97 -17.14 -4.97
N LEU A 104 -0.03 -16.21 -5.14
CA LEU A 104 -0.20 -14.81 -4.77
C LEU A 104 0.53 -13.88 -5.76
N VAL A 105 -0.09 -12.76 -6.07
CA VAL A 105 0.52 -11.64 -6.83
C VAL A 105 0.16 -10.34 -6.11
N GLY A 106 1.13 -9.46 -5.96
CA GLY A 106 0.95 -8.12 -5.40
C GLY A 106 0.77 -7.05 -6.48
N SER A 107 0.75 -5.77 -6.05
CA SER A 107 0.62 -4.58 -6.91
C SER A 107 -0.65 -4.52 -7.78
N ALA A 108 -1.69 -5.29 -7.45
CA ALA A 108 -2.91 -5.33 -8.24
C ALA A 108 -3.83 -4.14 -7.90
N GLN A 109 -3.99 -3.21 -8.83
CA GLN A 109 -5.04 -2.22 -8.76
C GLN A 109 -6.39 -2.87 -9.05
N TYR A 110 -7.44 -2.43 -8.34
CA TYR A 110 -8.77 -3.01 -8.49
C TYR A 110 -9.39 -2.63 -9.83
N SER A 111 -9.93 -3.62 -10.53
CA SER A 111 -10.91 -3.40 -11.60
C SER A 111 -12.00 -4.46 -11.54
N LYS A 112 -13.20 -4.14 -12.04
CA LYS A 112 -14.34 -5.07 -12.08
C LYS A 112 -13.99 -6.33 -12.90
N GLU A 113 -13.31 -6.16 -14.01
CA GLU A 113 -12.92 -7.27 -14.91
C GLU A 113 -11.94 -8.22 -14.21
N ARG A 114 -10.91 -7.67 -13.53
CA ARG A 114 -9.96 -8.48 -12.75
C ARG A 114 -10.65 -9.19 -11.59
N ALA A 115 -11.62 -8.54 -10.93
CA ALA A 115 -12.36 -9.13 -9.83
C ALA A 115 -13.26 -10.30 -10.25
N GLU A 116 -13.60 -10.43 -11.54
CA GLU A 116 -14.27 -11.61 -12.09
C GLU A 116 -13.32 -12.81 -12.18
N MET A 117 -12.03 -12.58 -12.41
CA MET A 117 -11.03 -13.63 -12.61
C MET A 117 -10.25 -13.97 -11.32
N TYR A 118 -9.99 -13.00 -10.49
CA TYR A 118 -9.16 -13.14 -9.29
C TYR A 118 -9.94 -12.76 -8.03
N GLN A 119 -9.43 -13.19 -6.89
CA GLN A 119 -9.91 -12.82 -5.58
C GLN A 119 -8.94 -11.80 -4.96
N TYR A 120 -9.47 -10.65 -4.58
CA TYR A 120 -8.72 -9.56 -3.97
C TYR A 120 -8.68 -9.67 -2.46
N ALA A 121 -7.57 -9.26 -1.83
CA ALA A 121 -7.52 -9.01 -0.41
C ALA A 121 -8.55 -7.92 -0.04
N SER A 122 -9.11 -8.01 1.17
CA SER A 122 -10.13 -7.04 1.64
C SER A 122 -9.53 -5.69 2.02
N LEU A 123 -8.23 -5.68 2.33
CA LEU A 123 -7.47 -4.48 2.68
C LEU A 123 -6.37 -4.26 1.67
N ALA A 124 -6.13 -3.02 1.31
CA ALA A 124 -4.99 -2.64 0.49
C ALA A 124 -3.68 -2.96 1.23
N SER A 125 -2.67 -3.40 0.49
CA SER A 125 -1.31 -3.62 0.99
C SER A 125 -0.42 -2.38 0.83
N GLY A 126 -0.94 -1.35 0.15
CA GLY A 126 -0.28 -0.08 -0.04
C GLY A 126 -1.07 0.82 -0.97
N TYR A 127 -0.51 2.00 -1.23
CA TYR A 127 -1.10 3.00 -2.10
C TYR A 127 -0.05 3.50 -3.08
N THR A 128 -0.49 3.86 -4.27
CA THR A 128 0.31 4.51 -5.29
C THR A 128 -0.47 5.68 -5.88
N PHE A 129 0.13 6.37 -6.83
CA PHE A 129 -0.48 7.46 -7.59
C PHE A 129 -0.38 7.16 -9.06
N GLY A 130 -1.25 7.72 -9.85
CA GLY A 130 -0.95 8.01 -11.24
C GLY A 130 0.16 9.05 -11.28
N ALA A 131 1.10 8.91 -12.19
CA ALA A 131 2.22 9.82 -12.34
C ALA A 131 2.37 10.23 -13.80
N ILE A 132 2.67 11.52 -13.98
CA ILE A 132 3.21 12.05 -15.24
C ILE A 132 4.71 12.16 -15.00
N ALA A 133 5.50 11.46 -15.79
CA ALA A 133 6.95 11.46 -15.66
C ALA A 133 7.63 11.77 -17.00
N VAL A 134 8.78 12.37 -16.89
CA VAL A 134 9.63 12.77 -18.02
C VAL A 134 11.04 12.20 -17.84
N SER A 135 11.83 12.18 -18.91
CA SER A 135 13.26 11.88 -18.76
C SER A 135 13.93 12.91 -17.85
N GLY A 136 14.95 12.52 -17.10
CA GLY A 136 15.61 13.39 -16.11
C GLY A 136 16.18 14.69 -16.68
N GLY A 137 16.48 14.75 -17.99
CA GLY A 137 16.96 15.94 -18.70
C GLY A 137 15.86 16.85 -19.26
N SER A 138 14.59 16.49 -19.11
CA SER A 138 13.47 17.29 -19.64
C SER A 138 13.38 18.66 -18.97
N ALA A 139 13.01 19.68 -19.75
CA ALA A 139 12.74 21.03 -19.27
C ALA A 139 11.35 21.20 -18.64
N LEU A 140 10.44 20.23 -18.81
CA LEU A 140 9.10 20.27 -18.22
C LEU A 140 9.20 20.29 -16.69
N ALA A 141 8.73 21.37 -16.07
CA ALA A 141 8.78 21.54 -14.63
C ALA A 141 7.58 20.89 -13.93
N TYR A 142 7.71 20.72 -12.61
CA TYR A 142 6.61 20.26 -11.77
C TYR A 142 5.45 21.28 -11.81
N GLU A 143 4.22 20.80 -12.00
CA GLU A 143 2.99 21.63 -12.09
C GLU A 143 2.98 22.68 -13.21
N ASP A 144 3.80 22.54 -14.22
CA ASP A 144 3.78 23.46 -15.37
C ASP A 144 2.70 23.06 -16.39
N PHE A 145 1.44 23.30 -16.01
CA PHE A 145 0.30 22.99 -16.86
C PHE A 145 0.30 23.76 -18.18
N THR A 146 0.91 24.95 -18.23
CA THR A 146 1.02 25.70 -19.47
C THR A 146 1.92 24.99 -20.48
N ALA A 147 3.06 24.48 -20.04
CA ALA A 147 3.93 23.67 -20.90
C ALA A 147 3.32 22.29 -21.24
N MET A 148 2.46 21.77 -20.35
CA MET A 148 1.74 20.51 -20.59
C MET A 148 0.69 20.59 -21.71
N GLU A 149 0.21 21.78 -22.09
CA GLU A 149 -0.70 21.94 -23.25
C GLU A 149 -0.06 21.46 -24.56
N ASP A 150 1.25 21.69 -24.73
CA ASP A 150 2.01 21.32 -25.92
C ASP A 150 2.75 19.98 -25.78
N THR A 151 2.56 19.27 -24.65
CA THR A 151 3.24 18.01 -24.33
C THR A 151 2.54 16.83 -24.99
N THR A 152 3.32 15.95 -25.63
CA THR A 152 2.84 14.65 -26.12
C THR A 152 3.04 13.60 -25.03
N PHE A 153 1.93 13.09 -24.49
CA PHE A 153 1.92 12.05 -23.48
C PHE A 153 1.89 10.67 -24.12
N GLY A 154 2.54 9.69 -23.49
CA GLY A 154 2.40 8.29 -23.78
C GLY A 154 1.68 7.55 -22.64
N VAL A 155 0.89 6.56 -22.98
CA VAL A 155 0.20 5.70 -22.00
C VAL A 155 0.14 4.26 -22.52
N VAL A 156 0.19 3.28 -21.64
CA VAL A 156 -0.07 1.87 -22.01
C VAL A 156 -1.56 1.68 -22.28
N ASP A 157 -1.93 0.99 -23.36
CA ASP A 157 -3.34 0.75 -23.72
C ASP A 157 -4.14 0.09 -22.61
N SER A 158 -3.54 -0.86 -21.91
CA SER A 158 -4.15 -1.56 -20.77
C SER A 158 -4.13 -0.76 -19.45
N TYR A 159 -3.63 0.48 -19.41
CA TYR A 159 -3.58 1.27 -18.19
C TYR A 159 -4.99 1.64 -17.72
N ILE A 160 -5.39 1.09 -16.59
CA ILE A 160 -6.78 1.14 -16.10
C ILE A 160 -7.21 2.51 -15.58
N ARG A 161 -6.27 3.48 -15.46
CA ARG A 161 -6.51 4.84 -14.95
C ARG A 161 -6.35 5.92 -16.03
N LYS A 162 -6.57 5.53 -17.30
CA LYS A 162 -6.57 6.51 -18.39
C LYS A 162 -7.66 7.57 -18.23
N GLU A 163 -8.84 7.17 -17.77
CA GLU A 163 -9.96 8.10 -17.57
C GLU A 163 -9.64 9.13 -16.51
N GLU A 164 -9.09 8.73 -15.36
CA GLU A 164 -8.68 9.64 -14.30
C GLU A 164 -7.56 10.60 -14.75
N PHE A 165 -6.67 10.14 -15.64
CA PHE A 165 -5.70 11.04 -16.26
C PHE A 165 -6.39 12.12 -17.11
N TYR A 166 -7.34 11.77 -17.97
CA TYR A 166 -8.06 12.74 -18.77
C TYR A 166 -8.90 13.70 -17.92
N GLU A 167 -9.57 13.21 -16.91
CA GLU A 167 -10.31 14.04 -15.94
C GLU A 167 -9.37 15.02 -15.24
N TYR A 168 -8.24 14.52 -14.75
CA TYR A 168 -7.23 15.33 -14.11
C TYR A 168 -6.70 16.46 -15.02
N MET A 169 -6.38 16.15 -16.27
CA MET A 169 -5.93 17.17 -17.25
C MET A 169 -7.03 18.19 -17.55
N ALA A 170 -8.28 17.75 -17.66
CA ALA A 170 -9.42 18.63 -17.90
C ALA A 170 -9.68 19.57 -16.72
N ASP A 171 -9.55 19.12 -15.49
CA ASP A 171 -9.67 19.93 -14.27
C ASP A 171 -8.61 21.04 -14.21
N HIS A 172 -7.46 20.83 -14.88
CA HIS A 172 -6.39 21.82 -15.00
C HIS A 172 -6.40 22.60 -16.32
N GLY A 173 -7.53 22.52 -17.04
CA GLY A 173 -7.76 23.33 -18.25
C GLY A 173 -7.30 22.68 -19.56
N ILE A 174 -6.69 21.50 -19.53
CA ILE A 174 -6.21 20.79 -20.72
C ILE A 174 -7.27 19.77 -21.16
N LEU A 175 -8.23 20.24 -21.96
CA LEU A 175 -9.41 19.47 -22.37
C LEU A 175 -9.13 18.37 -23.41
N ALA A 176 -8.03 18.46 -24.16
CA ALA A 176 -7.68 17.52 -25.20
C ALA A 176 -6.15 17.30 -25.26
N PRO A 177 -5.58 16.62 -24.25
CA PRO A 177 -4.15 16.33 -24.25
C PRO A 177 -3.76 15.46 -25.45
N SER A 178 -2.57 15.71 -26.03
CA SER A 178 -2.01 14.85 -27.08
C SER A 178 -1.51 13.55 -26.47
N VAL A 179 -2.19 12.42 -26.71
CA VAL A 179 -1.86 11.12 -26.12
C VAL A 179 -1.58 10.07 -27.19
N ARG A 180 -0.51 9.30 -27.02
CA ARG A 180 -0.19 8.11 -27.81
C ARG A 180 -0.31 6.86 -26.95
N GLU A 181 -0.94 5.83 -27.48
CA GLU A 181 -1.10 4.54 -26.77
C GLU A 181 -0.04 3.54 -27.23
N TYR A 182 0.47 2.75 -26.28
CA TYR A 182 1.50 1.73 -26.50
C TYR A 182 1.02 0.38 -25.98
N GLU A 183 1.51 -0.70 -26.59
CA GLU A 183 1.08 -2.07 -26.29
C GLU A 183 1.46 -2.48 -24.85
N ASP A 184 2.65 -2.08 -24.41
CA ASP A 184 3.18 -2.42 -23.08
C ASP A 184 4.11 -1.32 -22.53
N THR A 185 4.55 -1.53 -21.28
CA THR A 185 5.44 -0.60 -20.58
C THR A 185 6.81 -0.48 -21.25
N ALA A 186 7.32 -1.55 -21.88
CA ALA A 186 8.62 -1.49 -22.56
C ALA A 186 8.56 -0.59 -23.80
N ALA A 187 7.53 -0.73 -24.64
CA ALA A 187 7.31 0.12 -25.80
C ALA A 187 7.09 1.60 -25.38
N LEU A 188 6.40 1.83 -24.27
CA LEU A 188 6.21 3.16 -23.70
C LEU A 188 7.53 3.80 -23.26
N GLN A 189 8.41 3.03 -22.61
CA GLN A 189 9.72 3.49 -22.17
C GLN A 189 10.64 3.79 -23.37
N ASP A 190 10.70 2.89 -24.36
CA ASP A 190 11.46 3.08 -25.59
C ASP A 190 11.03 4.36 -26.32
N ALA A 191 9.73 4.66 -26.35
CA ALA A 191 9.21 5.88 -26.97
C ALA A 191 9.63 7.17 -26.23
N LEU A 192 9.67 7.13 -24.90
CA LEU A 192 10.18 8.25 -24.10
C LEU A 192 11.68 8.47 -24.37
N ASP A 193 12.46 7.40 -24.37
CA ASP A 193 13.91 7.44 -24.58
C ASP A 193 14.27 7.89 -26.02
N ALA A 194 13.45 7.52 -27.00
CA ALA A 194 13.58 7.96 -28.39
C ALA A 194 13.12 9.40 -28.62
N GLY A 195 12.46 10.04 -27.65
CA GLY A 195 11.85 11.38 -27.80
C GLY A 195 10.62 11.39 -28.71
N GLU A 196 9.96 10.26 -28.87
CA GLU A 196 8.69 10.17 -29.60
C GLU A 196 7.53 10.75 -28.80
N ILE A 197 7.65 10.71 -27.49
CA ILE A 197 6.78 11.34 -26.48
C ILE A 197 7.62 12.20 -25.55
N ASP A 198 7.01 13.23 -25.01
CA ASP A 198 7.66 14.17 -24.07
C ASP A 198 7.52 13.70 -22.62
N ALA A 199 6.42 13.03 -22.31
CA ALA A 199 6.09 12.52 -20.99
C ALA A 199 5.34 11.19 -21.09
N LEU A 200 5.53 10.32 -20.09
CA LEU A 200 4.73 9.12 -19.92
C LEU A 200 3.74 9.25 -18.75
N VAL A 201 2.64 8.53 -18.85
CA VAL A 201 1.60 8.41 -17.83
C VAL A 201 1.51 6.96 -17.38
N HIS A 202 1.84 6.70 -16.12
CA HIS A 202 1.80 5.36 -15.55
C HIS A 202 1.55 5.40 -14.03
N SER A 203 1.49 4.25 -13.39
CA SER A 203 1.53 4.17 -11.93
C SER A 203 2.89 4.66 -11.43
N LEU A 204 2.92 5.36 -10.29
CA LEU A 204 4.17 5.84 -9.67
C LEU A 204 5.17 4.71 -9.45
N THR A 205 4.69 3.51 -9.13
CA THR A 205 5.50 2.31 -8.91
C THR A 205 6.18 1.78 -10.18
N GLU A 206 5.71 2.19 -11.36
CA GLU A 206 6.28 1.80 -12.67
C GLU A 206 7.27 2.85 -13.23
N ILE A 207 7.45 3.96 -12.54
CA ILE A 207 8.41 5.01 -12.97
C ILE A 207 9.82 4.51 -12.69
N GLN A 208 10.66 4.54 -13.71
CA GLN A 208 12.02 3.99 -13.65
C GLN A 208 13.04 4.97 -13.08
N GLU A 209 14.18 4.44 -12.64
CA GLU A 209 15.32 5.26 -12.24
C GLU A 209 15.79 6.14 -13.42
N GLY A 210 16.13 7.40 -13.14
CA GLY A 210 16.51 8.38 -14.17
C GLY A 210 15.34 9.15 -14.79
N GLN A 211 14.12 8.79 -14.46
CA GLN A 211 12.92 9.57 -14.79
C GLN A 211 12.57 10.50 -13.63
N ARG A 212 11.87 11.58 -13.94
CA ARG A 212 11.43 12.58 -12.98
C ARG A 212 9.92 12.76 -13.06
N VAL A 213 9.26 12.58 -11.91
CA VAL A 213 7.82 12.81 -11.80
C VAL A 213 7.54 14.32 -11.80
N VAL A 214 6.77 14.79 -12.75
CA VAL A 214 6.37 16.21 -12.85
C VAL A 214 4.97 16.45 -12.30
N ARG A 215 4.17 15.40 -12.17
CA ARG A 215 2.88 15.45 -11.48
C ARG A 215 2.45 14.08 -11.00
N ARG A 216 1.73 14.07 -9.88
CA ARG A 216 0.97 12.92 -9.38
C ARG A 216 -0.51 13.25 -9.47
N PHE A 217 -1.34 12.23 -9.65
CA PHE A 217 -2.79 12.35 -9.67
C PHE A 217 -3.44 11.08 -9.13
N ALA A 218 -4.71 11.12 -8.80
CA ALA A 218 -5.55 10.01 -8.38
C ALA A 218 -4.84 9.00 -7.45
N PRO A 219 -4.84 9.19 -6.12
CA PRO A 219 -4.30 8.22 -5.17
C PRO A 219 -5.01 6.88 -5.34
N MET A 220 -4.24 5.80 -5.48
CA MET A 220 -4.75 4.48 -5.85
C MET A 220 -4.27 3.41 -4.88
N PRO A 221 -5.18 2.66 -4.25
CA PRO A 221 -4.80 1.48 -3.49
C PRO A 221 -4.38 0.34 -4.41
N PHE A 222 -3.41 -0.46 -3.96
CA PHE A 222 -3.10 -1.74 -4.57
C PHE A 222 -3.22 -2.87 -3.57
N TYR A 223 -3.48 -4.07 -4.09
CA TYR A 223 -3.87 -5.24 -3.32
C TYR A 223 -3.05 -6.45 -3.70
N TYR A 224 -3.00 -7.41 -2.79
CA TYR A 224 -2.69 -8.78 -3.17
C TYR A 224 -3.91 -9.46 -3.77
N ILE A 225 -3.66 -10.27 -4.78
CA ILE A 225 -4.67 -11.10 -5.43
C ILE A 225 -4.26 -12.57 -5.47
N THR A 226 -5.24 -13.45 -5.45
CA THR A 226 -5.07 -14.89 -5.65
C THR A 226 -6.10 -15.41 -6.65
N TYR A 227 -5.93 -16.65 -7.12
CA TYR A 227 -6.95 -17.29 -7.96
C TYR A 227 -8.24 -17.55 -7.17
N ARG A 228 -9.38 -17.53 -7.86
CA ARG A 228 -10.68 -17.72 -7.21
C ARG A 228 -10.78 -19.12 -6.58
N GLY A 229 -11.33 -19.17 -5.38
CA GLY A 229 -11.50 -20.37 -4.59
C GLY A 229 -10.30 -20.72 -3.70
N ASN A 230 -9.32 -19.84 -3.57
CA ASN A 230 -8.21 -19.98 -2.61
C ASN A 230 -8.57 -19.30 -1.28
N ASP A 231 -9.75 -19.63 -0.75
CA ASP A 231 -10.37 -18.93 0.38
C ASP A 231 -9.57 -19.04 1.67
N ASP A 232 -8.86 -20.15 1.88
CA ASP A 232 -8.02 -20.34 3.06
C ASP A 232 -6.80 -19.40 3.03
N LEU A 233 -6.11 -19.30 1.90
CA LEU A 233 -5.00 -18.37 1.73
C LEU A 233 -5.49 -16.92 1.88
N MET A 234 -6.61 -16.58 1.25
CA MET A 234 -7.18 -15.25 1.33
C MET A 234 -7.58 -14.84 2.75
N ARG A 235 -8.10 -15.78 3.55
CA ARG A 235 -8.43 -15.52 4.97
C ARG A 235 -7.16 -15.25 5.78
N GLU A 236 -6.13 -16.08 5.61
CA GLU A 236 -4.83 -15.89 6.28
C GLU A 236 -4.18 -14.57 5.87
N LEU A 237 -4.20 -14.23 4.57
CA LEU A 237 -3.70 -12.98 4.03
C LEU A 237 -4.40 -11.76 4.64
N ASN A 238 -5.74 -11.76 4.62
CA ASN A 238 -6.52 -10.66 5.18
C ASN A 238 -6.24 -10.44 6.66
N GLN A 239 -6.09 -11.54 7.42
CA GLN A 239 -5.72 -11.44 8.83
C GLN A 239 -4.32 -10.87 8.98
N GLY A 240 -3.33 -11.37 8.22
CA GLY A 240 -1.96 -10.88 8.26
C GLY A 240 -1.84 -9.41 7.90
N ILE A 241 -2.54 -8.95 6.84
CA ILE A 241 -2.58 -7.51 6.47
C ILE A 241 -3.20 -6.67 7.61
N ALA A 242 -4.29 -7.14 8.21
CA ALA A 242 -4.92 -6.43 9.33
C ALA A 242 -3.97 -6.33 10.54
N ASP A 243 -3.25 -7.39 10.85
CA ASP A 243 -2.27 -7.41 11.94
C ASP A 243 -1.06 -6.50 11.65
N VAL A 244 -0.55 -6.49 10.42
CA VAL A 244 0.49 -5.53 10.00
C VAL A 244 0.00 -4.10 10.19
N LYS A 245 -1.19 -3.77 9.68
CA LYS A 245 -1.77 -2.41 9.81
C LYS A 245 -2.03 -1.99 11.26
N MET A 246 -2.37 -2.95 12.13
CA MET A 246 -2.60 -2.68 13.55
C MET A 246 -1.30 -2.45 14.33
N HIS A 247 -0.23 -3.21 14.04
CA HIS A 247 0.98 -3.21 14.85
C HIS A 247 2.15 -2.43 14.22
N ARG A 248 2.08 -2.19 12.89
CA ARG A 248 3.07 -1.43 12.11
C ARG A 248 2.38 -0.49 11.13
N PRO A 249 1.54 0.45 11.60
CA PRO A 249 0.73 1.33 10.75
C PRO A 249 1.59 2.20 9.80
N GLU A 250 2.84 2.45 10.15
CA GLU A 250 3.81 3.25 9.38
C GLU A 250 4.50 2.48 8.23
N LEU A 251 4.43 1.13 8.24
CA LEU A 251 5.24 0.28 7.34
C LEU A 251 5.05 0.61 5.86
N GLU A 252 3.79 0.76 5.43
CA GLU A 252 3.47 1.02 4.01
C GLU A 252 4.13 2.32 3.53
N ASN A 253 4.08 3.36 4.37
CA ASN A 253 4.69 4.63 4.06
C ASN A 253 6.23 4.59 4.15
N GLU A 254 6.79 3.89 5.14
CA GLU A 254 8.25 3.69 5.25
C GLU A 254 8.80 3.01 3.98
N LEU A 255 8.11 1.98 3.49
CA LEU A 255 8.51 1.26 2.28
C LEU A 255 8.35 2.13 1.03
N MET A 256 7.27 2.90 0.93
CA MET A 256 7.07 3.84 -0.18
C MET A 256 8.19 4.88 -0.24
N VAL A 257 8.52 5.52 0.88
CA VAL A 257 9.63 6.47 0.98
C VAL A 257 10.96 5.80 0.64
N LYS A 258 11.22 4.62 1.20
CA LYS A 258 12.48 3.90 0.98
C LYS A 258 12.76 3.59 -0.49
N TYR A 259 11.73 3.17 -1.24
CA TYR A 259 11.91 2.67 -2.60
C TYR A 259 11.58 3.69 -3.69
N TYR A 260 10.78 4.73 -3.38
CA TYR A 260 10.26 5.64 -4.40
C TYR A 260 10.53 7.14 -4.14
N ASP A 261 11.00 7.55 -2.94
CA ASP A 261 11.19 8.97 -2.60
C ASP A 261 12.18 9.68 -3.54
N SER A 262 13.22 8.99 -4.01
CA SER A 262 14.20 9.56 -4.95
C SER A 262 13.63 9.93 -6.33
N ARG A 263 12.47 9.38 -6.68
CA ARG A 263 11.77 9.60 -7.97
C ARG A 263 10.77 10.75 -7.89
N LEU A 264 10.47 11.19 -6.66
CA LEU A 264 9.57 12.31 -6.44
C LEU A 264 10.34 13.62 -6.59
N ASP A 265 9.90 14.49 -7.49
CA ASP A 265 10.44 15.84 -7.55
C ASP A 265 10.01 16.57 -6.26
N GLN A 266 10.99 16.89 -5.40
CA GLN A 266 10.77 17.43 -4.06
C GLN A 266 10.44 18.94 -4.11
N THR A 267 9.55 19.36 -4.98
CA THR A 267 9.20 20.78 -5.13
C THR A 267 8.30 21.31 -4.04
N ILE A 268 7.72 20.44 -3.22
CA ILE A 268 6.98 20.89 -2.04
C ILE A 268 7.96 21.08 -0.90
N LEU A 269 8.09 22.33 -0.47
CA LEU A 269 8.96 22.74 0.63
C LEU A 269 8.42 22.27 1.98
N LEU A 270 8.34 20.95 2.18
CA LEU A 270 8.06 20.40 3.49
C LEU A 270 9.31 20.50 4.36
N THR A 271 9.14 20.97 5.58
CA THR A 271 10.18 20.95 6.61
C THR A 271 10.56 19.51 6.97
N ASN A 272 11.72 19.30 7.58
CA ASN A 272 12.11 17.97 8.04
C ASN A 272 11.14 17.41 9.10
N GLU A 273 10.53 18.27 9.92
CA GLU A 273 9.53 17.87 10.93
C GLU A 273 8.23 17.40 10.25
N GLU A 274 7.77 18.11 9.22
CA GLU A 274 6.59 17.72 8.43
C GLU A 274 6.83 16.41 7.68
N LYS A 275 8.00 16.23 7.06
CA LYS A 275 8.39 14.97 6.42
C LYS A 275 8.42 13.80 7.42
N GLN A 276 8.96 14.00 8.63
CA GLN A 276 8.95 12.99 9.68
C GLN A 276 7.54 12.69 10.18
N TYR A 277 6.69 13.72 10.30
CA TYR A 277 5.28 13.52 10.68
C TYR A 277 4.53 12.69 9.63
N ILE A 278 4.71 13.01 8.35
CA ILE A 278 4.12 12.26 7.24
C ILE A 278 4.63 10.82 7.23
N ALA A 279 5.95 10.63 7.37
CA ALA A 279 6.56 9.31 7.44
C ALA A 279 6.01 8.46 8.59
N ALA A 280 5.77 9.09 9.75
CA ALA A 280 5.25 8.41 10.93
C ALA A 280 3.74 8.14 10.89
N ARG A 281 2.98 8.92 10.12
CA ARG A 281 1.51 8.82 10.05
C ARG A 281 1.02 8.22 8.75
N GLY A 282 1.61 8.58 7.61
CA GLY A 282 1.38 8.09 6.25
C GLY A 282 -0.08 8.03 5.79
N ARG A 283 -0.97 7.65 6.68
CA ARG A 283 -2.40 7.49 6.47
C ARG A 283 -3.21 8.15 7.58
N LEU A 284 -4.25 8.88 7.20
CA LEU A 284 -5.20 9.50 8.12
C LEU A 284 -6.62 9.05 7.78
N THR A 285 -7.38 8.68 8.78
CA THR A 285 -8.81 8.39 8.62
C THR A 285 -9.60 9.69 8.69
N VAL A 286 -10.43 9.91 7.68
CA VAL A 286 -11.33 11.07 7.58
C VAL A 286 -12.77 10.60 7.68
N GLY A 287 -13.46 11.02 8.74
CA GLY A 287 -14.89 10.83 8.85
C GLY A 287 -15.64 11.82 7.97
N TYR A 288 -16.63 11.35 7.21
CA TYR A 288 -17.48 12.22 6.39
C TYR A 288 -18.97 11.99 6.68
N LEU A 289 -19.74 13.05 6.53
CA LEU A 289 -21.20 13.00 6.58
C LEU A 289 -21.76 13.00 5.15
N ASP A 290 -22.73 12.15 4.91
CA ASP A 290 -23.53 12.14 3.69
C ASP A 290 -24.53 13.32 3.67
N GLU A 291 -25.11 13.58 2.50
CA GLU A 291 -26.17 14.60 2.30
C GLU A 291 -25.72 16.07 2.57
N TYR A 292 -24.41 16.36 2.56
CA TYR A 292 -23.90 17.74 2.74
C TYR A 292 -23.39 18.34 1.42
N TYR A 293 -24.21 18.20 0.36
CA TYR A 293 -23.89 18.68 -0.98
C TYR A 293 -23.68 20.20 -1.01
N PRO A 294 -22.66 20.72 -1.74
CA PRO A 294 -21.67 20.02 -2.59
C PRO A 294 -20.37 19.64 -1.85
N PHE A 295 -20.29 19.79 -0.54
CA PHE A 295 -19.07 19.63 0.23
C PHE A 295 -18.74 18.18 0.53
N SER A 296 -19.75 17.37 0.91
CA SER A 296 -19.60 16.02 1.38
C SER A 296 -20.89 15.23 1.08
N TYR A 297 -20.80 14.21 0.26
CA TYR A 297 -21.94 13.35 -0.08
C TYR A 297 -21.47 12.02 -0.65
N GLU A 298 -22.36 11.06 -0.75
CA GLU A 298 -22.11 9.76 -1.38
C GLU A 298 -22.79 9.69 -2.74
N SER A 299 -22.09 9.19 -3.73
CA SER A 299 -22.62 8.89 -5.05
C SER A 299 -22.14 7.53 -5.51
N GLU A 300 -23.04 6.65 -5.89
CA GLU A 300 -22.76 5.28 -6.34
C GLU A 300 -21.92 4.43 -5.35
N GLY A 301 -22.03 4.74 -4.05
CA GLY A 301 -21.27 4.07 -2.99
C GLY A 301 -19.87 4.62 -2.75
N GLU A 302 -19.53 5.73 -3.38
CA GLU A 302 -18.25 6.44 -3.18
C GLU A 302 -18.45 7.79 -2.51
N TYR A 303 -17.50 8.15 -1.64
CA TYR A 303 -17.44 9.48 -1.05
C TYR A 303 -17.11 10.53 -2.12
N CYS A 304 -17.89 11.58 -2.20
CA CYS A 304 -17.77 12.65 -3.18
C CYS A 304 -17.86 14.04 -2.55
N GLY A 305 -17.45 15.05 -3.28
CA GLY A 305 -17.61 16.44 -2.92
C GLY A 305 -16.31 17.23 -2.82
N LEU A 306 -16.45 18.55 -2.62
CA LEU A 306 -15.33 19.48 -2.60
C LEU A 306 -14.28 19.12 -1.52
N THR A 307 -14.74 18.62 -0.37
CA THR A 307 -13.82 18.22 0.71
C THR A 307 -12.92 17.06 0.27
N ARG A 308 -13.47 16.08 -0.44
CA ARG A 308 -12.67 14.98 -1.02
C ARG A 308 -11.62 15.51 -1.99
N GLN A 309 -12.00 16.37 -2.93
CA GLN A 309 -11.07 16.95 -3.92
C GLN A 309 -9.91 17.70 -3.26
N VAL A 310 -10.20 18.51 -2.24
CA VAL A 310 -9.15 19.21 -1.47
C VAL A 310 -8.21 18.21 -0.77
N LEU A 311 -8.75 17.15 -0.16
CA LEU A 311 -7.93 16.14 0.51
C LEU A 311 -7.11 15.32 -0.49
N GLU A 312 -7.62 15.05 -1.68
CA GLU A 312 -6.87 14.41 -2.75
C GLU A 312 -5.68 15.28 -3.22
N GLU A 313 -5.87 16.59 -3.37
CA GLU A 313 -4.78 17.53 -3.65
C GLU A 313 -3.73 17.56 -2.51
N VAL A 314 -4.18 17.55 -1.27
CA VAL A 314 -3.26 17.42 -0.12
C VAL A 314 -2.51 16.09 -0.16
N SER A 315 -3.19 14.99 -0.47
CA SER A 315 -2.58 13.67 -0.63
C SER A 315 -1.50 13.67 -1.71
N VAL A 316 -1.86 14.17 -2.90
CA VAL A 316 -0.93 14.29 -4.05
C VAL A 316 0.29 15.13 -3.67
N SER A 317 0.05 16.25 -2.99
CA SER A 317 1.09 17.21 -2.64
C SER A 317 2.02 16.74 -1.53
N THR A 318 1.51 16.01 -0.54
CA THR A 318 2.26 15.68 0.68
C THR A 318 2.64 14.21 0.80
N GLY A 319 1.99 13.32 0.05
CA GLY A 319 2.12 11.87 0.20
C GLY A 319 1.31 11.29 1.37
N ILE A 320 0.49 12.08 2.05
CA ILE A 320 -0.45 11.57 3.07
C ILE A 320 -1.63 10.91 2.36
N PHE A 321 -1.98 9.69 2.77
CA PHE A 321 -3.18 9.02 2.28
C PHE A 321 -4.36 9.24 3.21
N PHE A 322 -5.55 9.44 2.63
CA PHE A 322 -6.79 9.57 3.38
C PHE A 322 -7.67 8.35 3.15
N GLU A 323 -8.07 7.70 4.25
CA GLU A 323 -9.13 6.69 4.25
C GLU A 323 -10.43 7.35 4.69
N TYR A 324 -11.48 7.18 3.91
CA TYR A 324 -12.75 7.83 4.17
C TYR A 324 -13.73 6.87 4.86
N VAL A 325 -14.30 7.31 5.98
CA VAL A 325 -15.27 6.55 6.75
C VAL A 325 -16.55 7.36 6.88
N LYS A 326 -17.66 6.78 6.43
CA LYS A 326 -18.99 7.40 6.59
C LYS A 326 -19.38 7.39 8.05
N LEU A 327 -19.84 8.54 8.56
CA LEU A 327 -20.36 8.72 9.90
C LEU A 327 -21.87 8.92 9.84
N GLU A 328 -22.61 8.45 10.86
CA GLU A 328 -24.04 8.73 11.00
C GLU A 328 -24.26 10.16 11.50
N ASP A 329 -23.40 10.64 12.41
CA ASP A 329 -23.41 12.00 12.91
C ASP A 329 -22.01 12.47 13.35
N MET A 330 -21.90 13.76 13.77
CA MET A 330 -20.65 14.34 14.28
C MET A 330 -20.24 13.85 15.67
N GLU A 331 -21.07 13.11 16.38
CA GLU A 331 -20.70 12.57 17.69
C GLU A 331 -19.82 11.32 17.53
N GLU A 332 -19.94 10.59 16.44
CA GLU A 332 -19.08 9.45 16.10
C GLU A 332 -17.64 9.85 15.79
N ALA A 333 -17.38 11.12 15.49
CA ALA A 333 -16.04 11.63 15.18
C ALA A 333 -15.16 11.88 16.42
N LYS A 334 -15.65 11.62 17.62
CA LYS A 334 -14.92 11.81 18.89
C LYS A 334 -14.30 10.53 19.38
#